data_ccfa7db0084286b251e43ddc7d47b615
#
_entry.id   ccfa7db0084286b251e43ddc7d47b615
#
_cell.length_a   1.000
_cell.length_b   1.000
_cell.length_c   1.000
_cell.angle_alpha   90.00
_cell.angle_beta   90.00
_cell.angle_gamma   90.00
#
_symmetry.space_group_name_H-M   'P 1'
#
loop_
_entity.id
_entity.type
_entity.pdbx_description
1 polymer ?
#
loop_
_entity_poly.entity_id
_entity_poly.type
_entity_poly.pdbx_seq_one_letter_code
_entity_poly.pdbx_strand_id
1 'polypeptide(L)'
;LSGLFSVTLTTVLFGIPFSYITGTKLPVRFFILIPFVLWVSNIMMYGLHLILAFRFGRNLGISIGVMGSLLSALLQTGLGTGLWYVIPYGLGVRFAENALTYLFSLPPVGNLEIQIGILFCTLVTCGIIGLVAFWFSRYSGTFSD
;
A
#
# COMPACT_ATOMS: atom_id res chain seq x y z
N LEU A 1 -7.80 -11.03 4.59
CA LEU A 1 -6.90 -12.13 5.00
C LEU A 1 -5.96 -12.55 3.87
N SER A 2 -6.46 -12.75 2.63
CA SER A 2 -5.61 -13.12 1.48
C SER A 2 -4.51 -12.11 1.17
N GLY A 3 -4.79 -10.82 1.25
CA GLY A 3 -3.79 -9.76 1.02
C GLY A 3 -2.66 -9.78 2.04
N LEU A 4 -2.98 -9.95 3.34
CA LEU A 4 -1.96 -10.08 4.39
C LEU A 4 -1.09 -11.33 4.15
N PHE A 5 -1.72 -12.44 3.81
CA PHE A 5 -1.00 -13.68 3.50
C PHE A 5 -0.05 -13.51 2.32
N SER A 6 -0.51 -12.92 1.21
CA SER A 6 0.33 -12.67 0.03
C SER A 6 1.52 -11.76 0.34
N VAL A 7 1.30 -10.66 1.06
CA VAL A 7 2.38 -9.72 1.42
C VAL A 7 3.39 -10.39 2.36
N THR A 8 2.92 -11.15 3.35
CA THR A 8 3.80 -11.89 4.27
C THR A 8 4.61 -12.95 3.52
N LEU A 9 3.97 -13.72 2.65
CA LEU A 9 4.64 -14.74 1.84
C LEU A 9 5.74 -14.11 0.96
N THR A 10 5.42 -13.00 0.28
CA THR A 10 6.39 -12.28 -0.55
C THR A 10 7.56 -11.77 0.29
N THR A 11 7.31 -11.16 1.46
CA THR A 11 8.37 -10.67 2.35
C THR A 11 9.29 -11.79 2.83
N VAL A 12 8.74 -12.97 3.12
CA VAL A 12 9.52 -14.15 3.53
C VAL A 12 10.34 -14.70 2.36
N LEU A 13 9.70 -14.88 1.19
CA LEU A 13 10.35 -15.42 -0.01
C LEU A 13 11.52 -14.56 -0.50
N PHE A 14 11.45 -13.25 -0.37
CA PHE A 14 12.53 -12.35 -0.75
C PHE A 14 13.50 -12.04 0.41
N GLY A 15 13.01 -11.91 1.62
CA GLY A 15 13.81 -11.55 2.78
C GLY A 15 14.81 -12.63 3.20
N ILE A 16 14.40 -13.90 3.17
CA ILE A 16 15.30 -15.01 3.55
C ILE A 16 16.48 -15.16 2.56
N PRO A 17 16.26 -15.28 1.22
CA PRO A 17 17.35 -15.33 0.27
C PRO A 17 18.25 -14.09 0.30
N PHE A 18 17.65 -12.90 0.45
CA PHE A 18 18.41 -11.66 0.56
C PHE A 18 19.35 -11.68 1.77
N SER A 19 18.85 -12.09 2.94
CA SER A 19 19.65 -12.24 4.17
C SER A 19 20.82 -13.21 3.97
N TYR A 20 20.57 -14.33 3.27
CA TYR A 20 21.58 -15.33 2.99
C TYR A 20 22.67 -14.84 2.03
N ILE A 21 22.27 -14.17 0.93
CA ILE A 21 23.19 -13.67 -0.11
C ILE A 21 24.05 -12.52 0.41
N THR A 22 23.46 -11.60 1.17
CA THR A 22 24.16 -10.41 1.69
C THR A 22 24.93 -10.67 2.99
N GLY A 23 24.70 -11.82 3.64
CA GLY A 23 25.25 -12.11 4.97
C GLY A 23 24.67 -11.24 6.09
N THR A 24 23.65 -10.41 5.80
CA THR A 24 23.00 -9.55 6.79
C THR A 24 21.92 -10.31 7.53
N LYS A 25 22.03 -10.37 8.87
CA LYS A 25 20.98 -11.00 9.70
C LYS A 25 19.78 -10.06 9.82
N LEU A 26 18.70 -10.36 9.11
CA LEU A 26 17.46 -9.63 9.25
C LEU A 26 16.79 -9.96 10.61
N PRO A 27 16.44 -8.96 11.43
CA PRO A 27 15.78 -9.20 12.71
C PRO A 27 14.35 -9.76 12.48
N VAL A 28 13.87 -10.59 13.40
CA VAL A 28 12.51 -11.15 13.33
C VAL A 28 11.45 -10.04 13.19
N ARG A 29 11.70 -8.88 13.79
CA ARG A 29 10.83 -7.68 13.67
C ARG A 29 10.62 -7.23 12.23
N PHE A 30 11.60 -7.46 11.33
CA PHE A 30 11.45 -7.18 9.89
C PHE A 30 10.29 -7.96 9.28
N PHE A 31 10.21 -9.26 9.54
CA PHE A 31 9.18 -10.15 8.98
C PHE A 31 7.78 -9.92 9.54
N ILE A 32 7.64 -9.11 10.59
CA ILE A 32 6.35 -8.72 11.17
C ILE A 32 5.99 -7.30 10.76
N LEU A 33 6.92 -6.36 10.93
CA LEU A 33 6.64 -4.93 10.73
C LEU A 33 6.41 -4.58 9.25
N ILE A 34 7.26 -5.08 8.35
CA ILE A 34 7.15 -4.73 6.93
C ILE A 34 5.85 -5.24 6.29
N PRO A 35 5.45 -6.53 6.45
CA PRO A 35 4.16 -6.98 5.96
C PRO A 35 2.98 -6.21 6.56
N PHE A 36 3.04 -5.89 7.85
CA PHE A 36 1.98 -5.15 8.53
C PHE A 36 1.83 -3.74 7.96
N VAL A 37 2.94 -2.99 7.82
CA VAL A 37 2.95 -1.65 7.23
C VAL A 37 2.42 -1.67 5.79
N LEU A 38 2.90 -2.60 4.97
CA LEU A 38 2.43 -2.77 3.60
C LEU A 38 0.94 -3.13 3.54
N TRP A 39 0.47 -3.99 4.41
CA TRP A 39 -0.94 -4.39 4.43
C TRP A 39 -1.84 -3.22 4.82
N VAL A 40 -1.51 -2.51 5.91
CA VAL A 40 -2.31 -1.37 6.39
C VAL A 40 -2.34 -0.24 5.37
N SER A 41 -1.19 0.13 4.80
CA SER A 41 -1.10 1.21 3.81
C SER A 41 -1.82 0.88 2.50
N ASN A 42 -1.97 -0.40 2.16
CA ASN A 42 -2.68 -0.83 0.96
C ASN A 42 -4.19 -1.01 1.15
N ILE A 43 -4.74 -0.88 2.36
CA ILE A 43 -6.21 -0.94 2.59
C ILE A 43 -6.92 0.11 1.72
N MET A 44 -6.38 1.32 1.67
CA MET A 44 -6.88 2.39 0.81
C MET A 44 -6.92 1.96 -0.66
N MET A 45 -5.87 1.31 -1.16
CA MET A 45 -5.77 0.85 -2.54
C MET A 45 -6.80 -0.24 -2.86
N TYR A 46 -7.02 -1.18 -1.93
CA TYR A 46 -8.07 -2.20 -2.10
C TYR A 46 -9.46 -1.56 -2.22
N GLY A 47 -9.76 -0.57 -1.38
CA GLY A 47 -11.03 0.16 -1.45
C GLY A 47 -11.20 0.92 -2.76
N LEU A 48 -10.16 1.60 -3.22
CA LEU A 48 -10.17 2.34 -4.49
C LEU A 48 -10.41 1.41 -5.69
N HIS A 49 -9.67 0.29 -5.77
CA HIS A 49 -9.86 -0.69 -6.83
C HIS A 49 -11.23 -1.37 -6.77
N LEU A 50 -11.77 -1.58 -5.57
CA LEU A 50 -13.11 -2.11 -5.39
C LEU A 50 -14.15 -1.17 -6.03
N ILE A 51 -14.10 0.14 -5.72
CA ILE A 51 -15.01 1.14 -6.29
C ILE A 51 -14.87 1.19 -7.81
N LEU A 52 -13.64 1.19 -8.33
CA LEU A 52 -13.38 1.22 -9.77
C LEU A 52 -13.93 -0.04 -10.47
N ALA A 53 -13.73 -1.21 -9.87
CA ALA A 53 -14.23 -2.47 -10.43
C ALA A 53 -15.75 -2.52 -10.46
N PHE A 54 -16.43 -2.05 -9.42
CA PHE A 54 -17.89 -2.02 -9.38
C PHE A 54 -18.49 -0.98 -10.34
N ARG A 55 -17.85 0.18 -10.50
CA ARG A 55 -18.41 1.26 -11.32
C ARG A 55 -18.08 1.12 -12.80
N PHE A 56 -16.89 0.66 -13.13
CA PHE A 56 -16.35 0.68 -14.50
C PHE A 56 -15.98 -0.71 -15.03
N GLY A 57 -16.17 -1.74 -14.20
CA GLY A 57 -15.88 -3.11 -14.58
C GLY A 57 -14.46 -3.57 -14.24
N ARG A 58 -14.32 -4.90 -14.18
CA ARG A 58 -13.08 -5.58 -13.76
C ARG A 58 -11.85 -5.20 -14.61
N ASN A 59 -12.03 -5.04 -15.91
CA ASN A 59 -10.91 -4.80 -16.83
C ASN A 59 -10.22 -3.45 -16.55
N LEU A 60 -11.01 -2.41 -16.27
CA LEU A 60 -10.47 -1.09 -15.92
C LEU A 60 -9.75 -1.13 -14.58
N GLY A 61 -10.28 -1.85 -13.59
CA GLY A 61 -9.62 -2.02 -12.30
C GLY A 61 -8.25 -2.68 -12.43
N ILE A 62 -8.11 -3.71 -13.28
CA ILE A 62 -6.83 -4.38 -13.57
C ILE A 62 -5.87 -3.44 -14.28
N SER A 63 -6.32 -2.71 -15.32
CA SER A 63 -5.47 -1.79 -16.08
C SER A 63 -4.91 -0.68 -15.19
N ILE A 64 -5.74 -0.07 -14.35
CA ILE A 64 -5.30 0.95 -13.39
C ILE A 64 -4.34 0.36 -12.35
N GLY A 65 -4.54 -0.88 -11.92
CA GLY A 65 -3.62 -1.58 -11.01
C GLY A 65 -2.24 -1.76 -11.62
N VAL A 66 -2.16 -2.19 -12.89
CA VAL A 66 -0.89 -2.34 -13.62
C VAL A 66 -0.20 -0.99 -13.79
N MET A 67 -0.92 0.04 -14.26
CA MET A 67 -0.37 1.39 -14.40
C MET A 67 0.09 1.96 -13.07
N GLY A 68 -0.68 1.74 -12.01
CA GLY A 68 -0.35 2.18 -10.66
C GLY A 68 0.89 1.50 -10.10
N SER A 69 1.12 0.22 -10.39
CA SER A 69 2.34 -0.48 -9.96
C SER A 69 3.59 0.08 -10.65
N LEU A 70 3.50 0.42 -11.94
CA LEU A 70 4.59 1.10 -12.66
C LEU A 70 4.84 2.50 -12.08
N LEU A 71 3.78 3.25 -11.79
CA LEU A 71 3.88 4.56 -11.14
C LEU A 71 4.52 4.44 -9.75
N SER A 72 4.17 3.42 -8.97
CA SER A 72 4.79 3.15 -7.67
C SER A 72 6.30 2.97 -7.78
N ALA A 73 6.77 2.25 -8.80
CA ALA A 73 8.20 2.07 -9.05
C ALA A 73 8.89 3.40 -9.41
N LEU A 74 8.26 4.24 -10.22
CA LEU A 74 8.76 5.57 -10.56
C LEU A 74 8.85 6.49 -9.33
N LEU A 75 7.87 6.41 -8.44
CA LEU A 75 7.82 7.23 -7.21
C LEU A 75 8.90 6.84 -6.20
N GLN A 76 9.56 5.71 -6.36
CA GLN A 76 10.74 5.32 -5.58
C GLN A 76 12.03 5.96 -6.07
N THR A 77 12.05 6.47 -7.29
CA THR A 77 13.19 7.22 -7.83
C THR A 77 13.18 8.67 -7.33
N GLY A 78 14.22 9.43 -7.65
CA GLY A 78 14.29 10.86 -7.36
C GLY A 78 13.13 11.69 -7.92
N LEU A 79 12.43 11.21 -8.96
CA LEU A 79 11.23 11.84 -9.52
C LEU A 79 10.04 11.85 -8.56
N GLY A 80 10.00 10.92 -7.61
CA GLY A 80 8.94 10.84 -6.60
C GLY A 80 9.15 11.77 -5.41
N THR A 81 10.30 12.41 -5.27
CA THR A 81 10.60 13.28 -4.14
C THR A 81 9.63 14.47 -4.12
N GLY A 82 8.95 14.69 -3.00
CA GLY A 82 7.96 15.75 -2.85
C GLY A 82 6.57 15.48 -3.44
N LEU A 83 6.35 14.35 -4.13
CA LEU A 83 5.05 13.98 -4.73
C LEU A 83 4.47 12.68 -4.17
N TRP A 84 5.30 11.79 -3.62
CA TRP A 84 4.91 10.45 -3.23
C TRP A 84 3.79 10.41 -2.17
N TYR A 85 3.73 11.42 -1.29
CA TYR A 85 2.75 11.48 -0.18
C TYR A 85 1.33 11.86 -0.64
N VAL A 86 1.17 12.38 -1.87
CA VAL A 86 -0.14 12.71 -2.46
C VAL A 86 -0.62 11.60 -3.39
N ILE A 87 0.28 10.78 -3.91
CA ILE A 87 -0.04 9.73 -4.87
C ILE A 87 -0.26 8.41 -4.14
N PRO A 88 -1.48 7.85 -4.15
CA PRO A 88 -1.83 6.65 -3.39
C PRO A 88 -0.90 5.46 -3.60
N TYR A 89 -0.44 5.26 -4.83
CA TYR A 89 0.44 4.15 -5.21
C TYR A 89 1.85 4.23 -4.62
N GLY A 90 2.32 5.43 -4.25
CA GLY A 90 3.63 5.65 -3.62
C GLY A 90 3.67 5.37 -2.12
N LEU A 91 2.53 5.48 -1.44
CA LEU A 91 2.46 5.48 0.02
C LEU A 91 2.96 4.17 0.65
N GLY A 92 2.49 3.01 0.15
CA GLY A 92 2.82 1.71 0.75
C GLY A 92 4.32 1.45 0.77
N VAL A 93 4.99 1.74 -0.34
CA VAL A 93 6.41 1.48 -0.49
C VAL A 93 7.25 2.45 0.33
N ARG A 94 6.89 3.74 0.34
CA ARG A 94 7.58 4.77 1.15
C ARG A 94 7.40 4.55 2.65
N PHE A 95 6.24 4.09 3.08
CA PHE A 95 6.04 3.70 4.48
C PHE A 95 6.87 2.48 4.86
N ALA A 96 6.99 1.48 3.96
CA ALA A 96 7.86 0.33 4.18
C ALA A 96 9.34 0.73 4.23
N GLU A 97 9.80 1.61 3.33
CA GLU A 97 11.15 2.18 3.34
C GLU A 97 11.45 2.89 4.67
N ASN A 98 10.51 3.71 5.15
CA ASN A 98 10.67 4.39 6.41
C ASN A 98 10.67 3.44 7.62
N ALA A 99 9.86 2.39 7.58
CA ALA A 99 9.88 1.33 8.59
C ALA A 99 11.24 0.59 8.59
N LEU A 100 11.87 0.40 7.42
CA LEU A 100 13.21 -0.14 7.29
C LEU A 100 14.27 0.79 7.89
N THR A 101 14.21 2.09 7.58
CA THR A 101 15.16 3.07 8.16
C THR A 101 15.07 3.07 9.68
N TYR A 102 13.85 2.97 10.22
CA TYR A 102 13.65 2.84 11.67
C TYR A 102 14.25 1.55 12.24
N LEU A 103 14.01 0.39 11.58
CA LEU A 103 14.52 -0.90 12.03
C LEU A 103 16.06 -0.98 12.06
N PHE A 104 16.71 -0.33 11.10
CA PHE A 104 18.17 -0.34 10.96
C PHE A 104 18.84 0.91 11.53
N SER A 105 18.10 1.75 12.26
CA SER A 105 18.60 2.99 12.88
C SER A 105 19.31 3.92 11.87
N LEU A 106 18.81 3.92 10.62
CA LEU A 106 19.29 4.82 9.59
C LEU A 106 18.69 6.23 9.79
N PRO A 107 19.31 7.28 9.24
CA PRO A 107 18.76 8.63 9.35
C PRO A 107 17.33 8.69 8.78
N PRO A 108 16.37 9.28 9.51
CA PRO A 108 14.97 9.30 9.10
C PRO A 108 14.80 10.13 7.82
N VAL A 109 14.04 9.59 6.88
CA VAL A 109 13.53 10.34 5.73
C VAL A 109 12.52 11.36 6.26
N GLY A 110 12.59 12.61 5.81
CA GLY A 110 11.85 13.80 6.26
C GLY A 110 10.57 13.57 7.06
N ASN A 111 10.62 13.81 8.36
CA ASN A 111 9.49 13.57 9.29
C ASN A 111 8.18 14.25 8.85
N LEU A 112 8.25 15.42 8.21
CA LEU A 112 7.09 16.18 7.76
C LEU A 112 6.37 15.47 6.61
N GLU A 113 7.09 14.98 5.61
CA GLU A 113 6.51 14.28 4.47
C GLU A 113 5.78 13.00 4.90
N ILE A 114 6.33 12.28 5.88
CA ILE A 114 5.73 11.07 6.43
C ILE A 114 4.43 11.40 7.17
N GLN A 115 4.42 12.46 7.97
CA GLN A 115 3.21 12.91 8.68
C GLN A 115 2.10 13.30 7.70
N ILE A 116 2.43 14.04 6.64
CA ILE A 116 1.49 14.39 5.57
C ILE A 116 0.99 13.13 4.87
N GLY A 117 1.88 12.18 4.55
CA GLY A 117 1.51 10.91 3.92
C GLY A 117 0.55 10.07 4.79
N ILE A 118 0.79 9.99 6.10
CA ILE A 118 -0.10 9.30 7.05
C ILE A 118 -1.47 9.99 7.12
N LEU A 119 -1.48 11.31 7.23
CA LEU A 119 -2.71 12.09 7.25
C LEU A 119 -3.53 11.88 5.96
N PHE A 120 -2.88 11.98 4.81
CA PHE A 120 -3.51 11.76 3.51
C PHE A 120 -4.05 10.33 3.38
N CYS A 121 -3.26 9.31 3.72
CA CYS A 121 -3.66 7.91 3.70
C CYS A 121 -4.90 7.67 4.59
N THR A 122 -4.90 8.23 5.79
CA THR A 122 -6.02 8.09 6.74
C THR A 122 -7.28 8.77 6.22
N LEU A 123 -7.19 10.02 5.74
CA LEU A 123 -8.33 10.76 5.21
C LEU A 123 -8.95 10.06 3.99
N VAL A 124 -8.11 9.62 3.05
CA VAL A 124 -8.59 8.93 1.84
C VAL A 124 -9.19 7.57 2.20
N THR A 125 -8.60 6.82 3.14
CA THR A 125 -9.16 5.54 3.60
C THR A 125 -10.54 5.74 4.24
N CYS A 126 -10.67 6.70 5.13
CA CYS A 126 -11.96 7.03 5.75
C CYS A 126 -13.00 7.46 4.70
N GLY A 127 -12.60 8.29 3.74
CA GLY A 127 -13.46 8.70 2.62
C GLY A 127 -13.94 7.52 1.78
N ILE A 128 -13.04 6.60 1.42
CA ILE A 128 -13.37 5.39 0.66
C ILE A 128 -14.32 4.49 1.44
N ILE A 129 -14.05 4.24 2.73
CA ILE A 129 -14.94 3.43 3.58
C ILE A 129 -16.32 4.08 3.66
N GLY A 130 -16.39 5.39 3.86
CA GLY A 130 -17.65 6.14 3.88
C GLY A 130 -18.41 6.03 2.56
N LEU A 131 -17.75 6.18 1.42
CA LEU A 131 -18.34 6.03 0.09
C LEU A 131 -18.87 4.62 -0.15
N VAL A 132 -18.09 3.60 0.19
CA VAL A 132 -18.50 2.20 0.06
C VAL A 132 -19.71 1.92 0.94
N ALA A 133 -19.68 2.32 2.21
CA ALA A 133 -20.79 2.16 3.14
C ALA A 133 -22.07 2.87 2.64
N PHE A 134 -21.94 4.12 2.18
CA PHE A 134 -23.06 4.88 1.62
C PHE A 134 -23.64 4.24 0.35
N TRP A 135 -22.77 3.76 -0.53
CA TRP A 135 -23.21 3.10 -1.76
C TRP A 135 -23.94 1.79 -1.46
N PHE A 136 -23.38 0.95 -0.59
CA PHE A 136 -24.04 -0.30 -0.19
C PHE A 136 -25.34 -0.08 0.59
N SER A 137 -25.47 0.98 1.38
CA SER A 137 -26.71 1.29 2.10
C SER A 137 -27.86 1.68 1.17
N ARG A 138 -27.54 2.16 -0.05
CA ARG A 138 -28.52 2.50 -1.08
C ARG A 138 -28.72 1.41 -2.15
N TYR A 139 -27.93 0.38 -2.09
CA TYR A 139 -28.05 -0.75 -3.01
C TYR A 139 -29.21 -1.65 -2.57
N SER A 140 -30.40 -1.35 -3.05
CA SER A 140 -31.54 -2.27 -2.99
C SER A 140 -31.29 -3.36 -4.02
N GLY A 141 -30.88 -4.56 -3.56
CA GLY A 141 -30.53 -5.69 -4.43
C GLY A 141 -31.71 -6.20 -5.25
N THR A 142 -32.07 -5.47 -6.30
CA THR A 142 -32.87 -6.01 -7.40
C THR A 142 -31.92 -6.72 -8.34
N PHE A 143 -31.65 -7.99 -8.06
CA PHE A 143 -31.29 -8.92 -9.13
C PHE A 143 -32.55 -9.05 -9.98
N SER A 144 -32.63 -8.35 -11.11
CA SER A 144 -33.54 -8.72 -12.16
C SER A 144 -33.03 -10.03 -12.74
N ASP A 145 -33.80 -11.11 -12.51
CA ASP A 145 -33.66 -12.40 -13.19
C ASP A 145 -33.65 -12.24 -14.72
#